data_972ca77420935e45df89d8f8896831b9
#
_entry.id   972ca77420935e45df89d8f8896831b9
#
_cell.length_a   1.000
_cell.length_b   1.000
_cell.length_c   1.000
_cell.angle_alpha   90.00
_cell.angle_beta   90.00
_cell.angle_gamma   90.00
#
_symmetry.space_group_name_H-M   'P 1'
#
loop_
_entity.id
_entity.type
_entity.pdbx_description
1 polymer ?
#
loop_
_entity_poly.entity_id
_entity_poly.type
_entity_poly.pdbx_seq_one_letter_code
_entity_poly.pdbx_strand_id
1 'polypeptide(L)'
;VVEEAFGENSKPQPAGSSELAEVSEDGLTYKIKLREDAKWSNGDPVTAADYVYGWQRTVDPATASEYAYLYAPVENAEDITAGKKDKSELGIKAVGDYELEIKLTKQTPYFQYLLAFPSFFPQKQSVVEENGDAYASASDKAVYNGPFTLEDFDGPGTDTEWTYKKNDHYWDKDTVKLSEIKVSVVKESSTALNLFKDGQADDVILSGELAQQNANDPAYTSVKEARTSYIEFNQREKTHHSTM
;
A
#
# COMPACT_ATOMS: atom_id res chain seq x y z
N VAL A 1 -9.28 -0.19 -0.23
CA VAL A 1 -10.64 -0.72 -0.47
C VAL A 1 -10.73 -2.15 0.05
N VAL A 2 -9.91 -3.03 -0.45
CA VAL A 2 -9.78 -4.43 -0.01
C VAL A 2 -8.37 -4.70 0.49
N GLU A 3 -8.18 -5.81 1.19
CA GLU A 3 -6.88 -6.36 1.56
C GLU A 3 -6.74 -7.78 1.01
N GLU A 4 -5.52 -8.29 0.96
CA GLU A 4 -5.28 -9.69 0.62
C GLU A 4 -5.36 -10.54 1.88
N ALA A 5 -6.11 -11.65 1.82
CA ALA A 5 -6.11 -12.64 2.89
C ALA A 5 -4.76 -13.34 2.95
N PHE A 6 -4.22 -13.52 4.16
CA PHE A 6 -3.01 -14.32 4.36
C PHE A 6 -3.21 -15.78 3.96
N GLY A 7 -2.23 -16.37 3.27
CA GLY A 7 -2.18 -17.77 2.93
C GLY A 7 -2.02 -18.07 1.43
N GLU A 8 -2.02 -19.34 1.07
CA GLU A 8 -1.71 -19.82 -0.30
C GLU A 8 -2.66 -19.30 -1.40
N ASN A 9 -3.81 -18.73 -1.04
CA ASN A 9 -4.83 -18.29 -1.98
C ASN A 9 -5.06 -16.79 -2.03
N SER A 10 -4.33 -15.97 -1.28
CA SER A 10 -4.33 -14.47 -1.29
C SER A 10 -5.56 -13.81 -1.94
N LYS A 11 -6.77 -14.23 -1.54
CA LYS A 11 -8.00 -13.70 -2.13
C LYS A 11 -8.32 -12.33 -1.55
N PRO A 12 -8.81 -11.39 -2.37
CA PRO A 12 -9.29 -10.11 -1.86
C PRO A 12 -10.41 -10.30 -0.84
N GLN A 13 -10.34 -9.57 0.27
CA GLN A 13 -11.38 -9.50 1.29
C GLN A 13 -11.70 -8.04 1.62
N PRO A 14 -12.91 -7.73 2.09
CA PRO A 14 -13.29 -6.37 2.47
C PRO A 14 -12.38 -5.81 3.57
N ALA A 15 -11.98 -4.54 3.43
CA ALA A 15 -11.21 -3.79 4.42
C ALA A 15 -11.80 -2.39 4.62
N GLY A 16 -11.39 -1.38 3.85
CA GLY A 16 -12.03 -0.07 3.81
C GLY A 16 -13.41 -0.09 3.13
N SER A 17 -13.73 -1.14 2.38
CA SER A 17 -15.10 -1.42 1.91
C SER A 17 -15.83 -2.37 2.87
N SER A 18 -17.14 -2.29 2.91
CA SER A 18 -17.99 -3.18 3.71
C SER A 18 -18.19 -4.56 3.06
N GLU A 19 -18.04 -4.63 1.74
CA GLU A 19 -18.17 -5.83 0.92
C GLU A 19 -17.23 -5.76 -0.30
N LEU A 20 -17.08 -6.84 -1.04
CA LEU A 20 -16.37 -6.83 -2.32
C LEU A 20 -17.18 -6.01 -3.34
N ALA A 21 -16.46 -5.46 -4.35
CA ALA A 21 -17.09 -4.65 -5.38
C ALA A 21 -18.17 -5.42 -6.15
N GLU A 22 -19.31 -4.77 -6.39
CA GLU A 22 -20.30 -5.21 -7.38
C GLU A 22 -19.78 -4.87 -8.78
N VAL A 23 -19.74 -5.86 -9.67
CA VAL A 23 -19.21 -5.70 -11.02
C VAL A 23 -20.37 -5.85 -12.01
N SER A 24 -20.47 -4.90 -12.97
CA SER A 24 -21.45 -4.96 -14.03
C SER A 24 -21.29 -6.19 -14.94
N GLU A 25 -22.34 -6.59 -15.65
CA GLU A 25 -22.34 -7.76 -16.55
C GLU A 25 -21.24 -7.68 -17.63
N ASP A 26 -20.96 -6.47 -18.10
CA ASP A 26 -19.89 -6.21 -19.09
C ASP A 26 -18.49 -6.18 -18.47
N GLY A 27 -18.37 -6.25 -17.13
CA GLY A 27 -17.11 -6.21 -16.41
C GLY A 27 -16.38 -4.87 -16.42
N LEU A 28 -17.06 -3.77 -16.81
CA LEU A 28 -16.45 -2.45 -16.98
C LEU A 28 -16.78 -1.46 -15.88
N THR A 29 -17.82 -1.70 -15.08
CA THR A 29 -18.20 -0.82 -13.97
C THR A 29 -18.12 -1.57 -12.65
N TYR A 30 -17.43 -0.96 -11.69
CA TYR A 30 -17.28 -1.45 -10.32
C TYR A 30 -17.96 -0.47 -9.37
N LYS A 31 -18.89 -0.99 -8.56
CA LYS A 31 -19.50 -0.21 -7.47
C LYS A 31 -19.00 -0.75 -6.14
N ILE A 32 -18.52 0.14 -5.29
CA ILE A 32 -17.90 -0.20 -4.03
C ILE A 32 -18.59 0.55 -2.91
N LYS A 33 -19.15 -0.20 -1.96
CA LYS A 33 -19.66 0.37 -0.72
C LYS A 33 -18.55 0.45 0.31
N LEU A 34 -18.28 1.65 0.75
CA LEU A 34 -17.29 1.91 1.80
C LEU A 34 -17.91 1.66 3.18
N ARG A 35 -17.03 1.46 4.17
CA ARG A 35 -17.44 1.40 5.56
C ARG A 35 -17.78 2.79 6.08
N GLU A 36 -18.91 2.93 6.75
CA GLU A 36 -19.32 4.19 7.38
C GLU A 36 -18.64 4.42 8.74
N ASP A 37 -18.08 3.35 9.33
CA ASP A 37 -17.37 3.37 10.62
C ASP A 37 -15.86 3.55 10.48
N ALA A 38 -15.32 3.59 9.26
CA ALA A 38 -13.90 3.84 9.01
C ALA A 38 -13.52 5.29 9.33
N LYS A 39 -12.44 5.46 10.09
CA LYS A 39 -11.92 6.76 10.49
C LYS A 39 -10.44 6.90 10.24
N TRP A 40 -10.01 8.11 9.99
CA TRP A 40 -8.62 8.51 10.08
C TRP A 40 -8.16 8.56 11.55
N SER A 41 -6.86 8.46 11.77
CA SER A 41 -6.26 8.50 13.14
C SER A 41 -6.54 9.79 13.91
N ASN A 42 -6.91 10.88 13.24
CA ASN A 42 -7.36 12.13 13.85
C ASN A 42 -8.87 12.14 14.19
N GLY A 43 -9.58 11.03 13.95
CA GLY A 43 -11.01 10.87 14.24
C GLY A 43 -11.97 11.26 13.13
N ASP A 44 -11.50 11.90 12.06
CA ASP A 44 -12.34 12.25 10.90
C ASP A 44 -12.82 11.00 10.17
N PRO A 45 -14.01 11.02 9.52
CA PRO A 45 -14.47 9.91 8.71
C PRO A 45 -13.59 9.72 7.46
N VAL A 46 -13.42 8.47 7.03
CA VAL A 46 -12.87 8.15 5.71
C VAL A 46 -14.03 8.09 4.73
N THR A 47 -13.99 8.89 3.69
CA THR A 47 -15.09 9.04 2.74
C THR A 47 -14.69 8.67 1.31
N ALA A 48 -15.67 8.54 0.43
CA ALA A 48 -15.45 8.32 -0.99
C ALA A 48 -14.61 9.44 -1.64
N ALA A 49 -14.71 10.67 -1.13
CA ALA A 49 -13.92 11.81 -1.60
C ALA A 49 -12.40 11.60 -1.36
N ASP A 50 -12.02 10.95 -0.25
CA ASP A 50 -10.61 10.67 0.05
C ASP A 50 -10.00 9.67 -0.97
N TYR A 51 -10.78 8.70 -1.43
CA TYR A 51 -10.38 7.76 -2.49
C TYR A 51 -10.27 8.46 -3.84
N VAL A 52 -11.29 9.24 -4.22
CA VAL A 52 -11.28 10.00 -5.49
C VAL A 52 -10.08 10.93 -5.53
N TYR A 53 -9.84 11.68 -4.47
CA TYR A 53 -8.70 12.58 -4.36
C TYR A 53 -7.36 11.83 -4.47
N GLY A 54 -7.18 10.75 -3.71
CA GLY A 54 -5.95 9.96 -3.71
C GLY A 54 -5.62 9.38 -5.08
N TRP A 55 -6.62 8.85 -5.80
CA TRP A 55 -6.43 8.30 -7.13
C TRP A 55 -6.12 9.37 -8.17
N GLN A 56 -6.87 10.49 -8.14
CA GLN A 56 -6.61 11.62 -9.03
C GLN A 56 -5.22 12.22 -8.82
N ARG A 57 -4.76 12.29 -7.57
CA ARG A 57 -3.41 12.73 -7.24
C ARG A 57 -2.36 11.75 -7.76
N THR A 58 -2.58 10.44 -7.63
CA THR A 58 -1.62 9.42 -8.08
C THR A 58 -1.41 9.44 -9.59
N VAL A 59 -2.46 9.67 -10.39
CA VAL A 59 -2.36 9.73 -11.86
C VAL A 59 -1.97 11.10 -12.38
N ASP A 60 -1.99 12.14 -11.55
CA ASP A 60 -1.57 13.50 -11.92
C ASP A 60 -0.07 13.53 -12.26
N PRO A 61 0.34 13.93 -13.49
CA PRO A 61 1.75 14.04 -13.85
C PRO A 61 2.56 14.91 -12.90
N ALA A 62 1.93 15.92 -12.27
CA ALA A 62 2.59 16.78 -11.30
C ALA A 62 3.04 16.03 -10.02
N THR A 63 2.38 14.93 -9.67
CA THR A 63 2.77 14.07 -8.55
C THR A 63 3.96 13.17 -8.90
N ALA A 64 4.19 12.90 -10.19
CA ALA A 64 5.26 12.04 -10.70
C ALA A 64 5.31 10.65 -10.01
N SER A 65 4.15 10.06 -9.71
CA SER A 65 4.06 8.77 -9.04
C SER A 65 4.60 7.65 -9.93
N GLU A 66 5.56 6.89 -9.42
CA GLU A 66 6.10 5.70 -10.10
C GLU A 66 5.06 4.59 -10.28
N TYR A 67 3.94 4.64 -9.54
CA TYR A 67 2.85 3.66 -9.59
C TYR A 67 1.63 4.10 -10.42
N ALA A 68 1.70 5.26 -11.09
CA ALA A 68 0.60 5.75 -11.93
C ALA A 68 0.18 4.74 -13.02
N TYR A 69 1.12 3.93 -13.54
CA TYR A 69 0.86 2.91 -14.54
C TYR A 69 -0.12 1.81 -14.09
N LEU A 70 -0.25 1.55 -12.78
CA LEU A 70 -1.19 0.57 -12.24
C LEU A 70 -2.66 0.97 -12.49
N TYR A 71 -2.90 2.25 -12.73
CA TYR A 71 -4.22 2.79 -13.04
C TYR A 71 -4.62 2.66 -14.51
N ALA A 72 -3.75 2.14 -15.39
CA ALA A 72 -4.02 2.00 -16.83
C ALA A 72 -5.38 1.34 -17.18
N PRO A 73 -5.92 0.38 -16.38
CA PRO A 73 -7.25 -0.13 -16.64
C PRO A 73 -8.38 0.88 -16.42
N VAL A 74 -8.17 1.92 -15.59
CA VAL A 74 -9.20 2.90 -15.24
C VAL A 74 -9.40 3.88 -16.40
N GLU A 75 -10.64 4.21 -16.72
CA GLU A 75 -11.00 5.14 -17.79
C GLU A 75 -10.23 6.45 -17.66
N ASN A 76 -9.64 6.92 -18.78
CA ASN A 76 -8.84 8.15 -18.91
C ASN A 76 -7.47 8.15 -18.18
N ALA A 77 -7.11 7.15 -17.39
CA ALA A 77 -5.87 7.18 -16.60
C ALA A 77 -4.61 7.36 -17.47
N GLU A 78 -4.51 6.67 -18.60
CA GLU A 78 -3.34 6.80 -19.50
C GLU A 78 -3.26 8.19 -20.16
N ASP A 79 -4.39 8.77 -20.54
CA ASP A 79 -4.41 10.13 -21.13
C ASP A 79 -4.09 11.20 -20.08
N ILE A 80 -4.52 11.01 -18.83
CA ILE A 80 -4.17 11.91 -17.72
C ILE A 80 -2.68 11.85 -17.42
N THR A 81 -2.12 10.63 -17.25
CA THR A 81 -0.68 10.46 -17.01
C THR A 81 0.19 10.98 -18.14
N ALA A 82 -0.33 10.97 -19.38
CA ALA A 82 0.32 11.58 -20.54
C ALA A 82 0.12 13.10 -20.63
N GLY A 83 -0.58 13.74 -19.69
CA GLY A 83 -0.88 15.18 -19.69
C GLY A 83 -1.87 15.64 -20.75
N LYS A 84 -2.66 14.72 -21.33
CA LYS A 84 -3.66 15.04 -22.38
C LYS A 84 -5.03 15.38 -21.82
N LYS A 85 -5.33 14.94 -20.59
CA LYS A 85 -6.59 15.17 -19.90
C LYS A 85 -6.36 15.67 -18.48
N ASP A 86 -7.37 16.35 -17.92
CA ASP A 86 -7.35 16.75 -16.53
C ASP A 86 -7.62 15.55 -15.61
N LYS A 87 -6.98 15.54 -14.41
CA LYS A 87 -7.14 14.46 -13.44
C LYS A 87 -8.58 14.24 -12.97
N SER A 88 -9.43 15.28 -13.01
CA SER A 88 -10.85 15.19 -12.66
C SER A 88 -11.65 14.32 -13.65
N GLU A 89 -11.09 14.03 -14.83
CA GLU A 89 -11.72 13.14 -15.82
C GLU A 89 -11.43 11.65 -15.58
N LEU A 90 -10.67 11.30 -14.53
CA LEU A 90 -10.41 9.90 -14.17
C LEU A 90 -11.72 9.15 -13.93
N GLY A 91 -11.81 7.92 -14.43
CA GLY A 91 -12.98 7.06 -14.32
C GLY A 91 -13.30 6.57 -12.90
N ILE A 92 -13.22 7.45 -11.92
CA ILE A 92 -13.67 7.22 -10.54
C ILE A 92 -14.54 8.39 -10.08
N LYS A 93 -15.64 8.10 -9.40
CA LYS A 93 -16.47 9.15 -8.78
C LYS A 93 -17.05 8.69 -7.44
N ALA A 94 -17.25 9.63 -6.55
CA ALA A 94 -18.05 9.44 -5.35
C ALA A 94 -19.55 9.50 -5.70
N VAL A 95 -20.31 8.52 -5.23
CA VAL A 95 -21.77 8.49 -5.28
C VAL A 95 -22.30 8.67 -3.85
N GLY A 96 -22.22 9.92 -3.35
CA GLY A 96 -22.40 10.21 -1.93
C GLY A 96 -21.10 9.99 -1.12
N ASP A 97 -21.25 9.89 0.20
CA ASP A 97 -20.09 9.86 1.11
C ASP A 97 -19.41 8.49 1.20
N TYR A 98 -20.13 7.39 0.95
CA TYR A 98 -19.67 6.03 1.21
C TYR A 98 -19.86 5.07 0.04
N GLU A 99 -19.95 5.58 -1.18
CA GLU A 99 -20.03 4.75 -2.37
C GLU A 99 -19.12 5.30 -3.47
N LEU A 100 -18.39 4.40 -4.12
CA LEU A 100 -17.55 4.68 -5.28
C LEU A 100 -18.13 3.98 -6.51
N GLU A 101 -18.10 4.67 -7.65
CA GLU A 101 -18.28 4.05 -8.96
C GLU A 101 -16.99 4.22 -9.76
N ILE A 102 -16.44 3.12 -10.27
CA ILE A 102 -15.21 3.07 -11.05
C ILE A 102 -15.53 2.51 -12.43
N LYS A 103 -15.04 3.17 -13.47
CA LYS A 103 -15.14 2.73 -14.84
C LYS A 103 -13.81 2.29 -15.40
N LEU A 104 -13.79 1.13 -16.03
CA LEU A 104 -12.62 0.57 -16.71
C LEU A 104 -12.74 0.73 -18.21
N THR A 105 -11.60 0.83 -18.90
CA THR A 105 -11.50 0.88 -20.37
C THR A 105 -11.69 -0.48 -21.01
N LYS A 106 -11.38 -1.56 -20.27
CA LYS A 106 -11.47 -2.95 -20.69
C LYS A 106 -11.69 -3.85 -19.48
N GLN A 107 -12.24 -5.04 -19.75
CA GLN A 107 -12.36 -6.07 -18.71
C GLN A 107 -11.00 -6.39 -18.12
N THR A 108 -10.88 -6.27 -16.80
CA THR A 108 -9.62 -6.50 -16.06
C THR A 108 -9.91 -7.43 -14.88
N PRO A 109 -9.86 -8.75 -15.08
CA PRO A 109 -10.27 -9.73 -14.05
C PRO A 109 -9.48 -9.62 -12.75
N TYR A 110 -8.26 -9.11 -12.78
CA TYR A 110 -7.41 -8.90 -11.62
C TYR A 110 -7.59 -7.52 -10.96
N PHE A 111 -8.53 -6.69 -11.40
CA PHE A 111 -8.68 -5.33 -10.89
C PHE A 111 -8.96 -5.28 -9.38
N GLN A 112 -9.73 -6.25 -8.85
CA GLN A 112 -9.98 -6.32 -7.41
C GLN A 112 -8.70 -6.53 -6.58
N TYR A 113 -7.69 -7.22 -7.14
CA TYR A 113 -6.38 -7.38 -6.49
C TYR A 113 -5.60 -6.07 -6.47
N LEU A 114 -5.71 -5.26 -7.53
CA LEU A 114 -5.09 -3.92 -7.54
C LEU A 114 -5.63 -3.02 -6.42
N LEU A 115 -6.90 -3.18 -6.05
CA LEU A 115 -7.51 -2.41 -4.96
C LEU A 115 -6.89 -2.69 -3.57
N ALA A 116 -6.13 -3.77 -3.41
CA ALA A 116 -5.35 -4.07 -2.22
C ALA A 116 -3.96 -3.43 -2.23
N PHE A 117 -3.52 -2.90 -3.37
CA PHE A 117 -2.20 -2.28 -3.47
C PHE A 117 -2.21 -0.86 -2.85
N PRO A 118 -1.17 -0.47 -2.08
CA PRO A 118 -1.15 0.79 -1.33
C PRO A 118 -1.43 2.05 -2.15
N SER A 119 -1.06 2.11 -3.44
CA SER A 119 -1.33 3.29 -4.27
C SER A 119 -2.84 3.56 -4.46
N PHE A 120 -3.70 2.55 -4.26
CA PHE A 120 -5.16 2.68 -4.34
C PHE A 120 -5.82 3.05 -3.01
N PHE A 121 -5.04 3.28 -1.96
CA PHE A 121 -5.58 3.67 -0.65
C PHE A 121 -6.05 5.13 -0.67
N PRO A 122 -6.95 5.51 0.26
CA PRO A 122 -7.43 6.89 0.33
C PRO A 122 -6.33 7.83 0.80
N GLN A 123 -6.42 9.09 0.42
CA GLN A 123 -5.56 10.17 0.89
C GLN A 123 -6.42 11.32 1.38
N LYS A 124 -6.14 11.83 2.57
CA LYS A 124 -6.89 12.97 3.13
C LYS A 124 -6.41 14.26 2.52
N GLN A 125 -7.25 14.87 1.67
CA GLN A 125 -6.91 16.07 0.90
C GLN A 125 -6.36 17.19 1.79
N SER A 126 -7.01 17.51 2.91
CA SER A 126 -6.57 18.59 3.79
C SER A 126 -5.16 18.39 4.34
N VAL A 127 -4.79 17.15 4.65
CA VAL A 127 -3.44 16.82 5.17
C VAL A 127 -2.39 16.86 4.07
N VAL A 128 -2.75 16.41 2.86
CA VAL A 128 -1.87 16.53 1.69
C VAL A 128 -1.59 17.99 1.36
N GLU A 129 -2.62 18.83 1.33
CA GLU A 129 -2.49 20.27 1.01
C GLU A 129 -1.73 21.04 2.10
N GLU A 130 -1.95 20.70 3.38
CA GLU A 130 -1.23 21.31 4.50
C GLU A 130 0.28 21.03 4.46
N ASN A 131 0.68 19.79 4.10
CA ASN A 131 2.07 19.38 4.09
C ASN A 131 2.77 19.53 2.73
N GLY A 132 2.03 19.67 1.62
CA GLY A 132 2.59 19.81 0.28
C GLY A 132 3.58 18.68 -0.05
N ASP A 133 4.81 19.06 -0.45
CA ASP A 133 5.87 18.11 -0.81
C ASP A 133 6.38 17.27 0.37
N ALA A 134 6.11 17.71 1.61
CA ALA A 134 6.47 16.97 2.81
C ALA A 134 5.40 15.94 3.23
N TYR A 135 4.27 15.84 2.51
CA TYR A 135 3.25 14.84 2.84
C TYR A 135 3.84 13.43 2.90
N ALA A 136 3.54 12.71 3.99
CA ALA A 136 4.00 11.35 4.28
C ALA A 136 5.53 11.16 4.31
N SER A 137 6.31 12.24 4.43
CA SER A 137 7.77 12.14 4.58
C SER A 137 8.21 11.85 6.02
N ALA A 138 7.35 12.09 6.99
CA ALA A 138 7.57 11.80 8.41
C ALA A 138 6.24 11.41 9.08
N SER A 139 6.32 10.87 10.28
CA SER A 139 5.16 10.36 11.02
C SER A 139 4.11 11.42 11.34
N ASP A 140 4.50 12.67 11.56
CA ASP A 140 3.62 13.82 11.81
C ASP A 140 3.07 14.48 10.54
N LYS A 141 3.49 14.01 9.35
CA LYS A 141 3.10 14.53 8.03
C LYS A 141 2.02 13.70 7.33
N ALA A 142 1.39 12.80 8.04
CA ALA A 142 0.33 11.94 7.53
C ALA A 142 -0.75 11.66 8.59
N VAL A 143 -1.90 11.19 8.14
CA VAL A 143 -2.92 10.55 8.96
C VAL A 143 -3.14 9.12 8.46
N TYR A 144 -3.54 8.25 9.33
CA TYR A 144 -3.58 6.81 9.10
C TYR A 144 -5.01 6.28 9.29
N ASN A 145 -5.41 5.33 8.49
CA ASN A 145 -6.71 4.66 8.62
C ASN A 145 -6.59 3.12 8.77
N GLY A 146 -5.37 2.64 8.96
CA GLY A 146 -5.06 1.23 9.24
C GLY A 146 -5.02 0.92 10.73
N PRO A 147 -4.66 -0.33 11.09
CA PRO A 147 -4.63 -0.81 12.47
C PRO A 147 -3.57 -0.13 13.35
N PHE A 148 -2.57 0.50 12.74
CA PHE A 148 -1.49 1.20 13.43
C PHE A 148 -1.26 2.59 12.86
N THR A 149 -0.75 3.49 13.70
CA THR A 149 -0.13 4.76 13.33
C THR A 149 1.38 4.60 13.32
N LEU A 150 2.09 5.39 12.52
CA LEU A 150 3.55 5.46 12.54
C LEU A 150 3.97 6.59 13.49
N GLU A 151 4.91 6.32 14.40
CA GLU A 151 5.49 7.28 15.34
C GLU A 151 7.02 7.21 15.28
N ASP A 152 7.66 8.30 15.67
CA ASP A 152 9.12 8.41 15.77
C ASP A 152 9.85 8.16 14.44
N PHE A 153 9.23 8.55 13.32
CA PHE A 153 9.82 8.43 12.00
C PHE A 153 9.96 9.81 11.35
N ASP A 154 11.21 10.24 11.15
CA ASP A 154 11.56 11.55 10.61
C ASP A 154 11.93 11.51 9.11
N GLY A 155 11.90 10.33 8.50
CA GLY A 155 12.06 10.20 7.06
C GLY A 155 12.86 8.98 6.59
N PRO A 156 12.65 8.58 5.33
CA PRO A 156 13.34 7.43 4.75
C PRO A 156 14.85 7.71 4.58
N GLY A 157 15.67 6.70 4.91
CA GLY A 157 17.11 6.72 4.69
C GLY A 157 17.94 7.30 5.83
N THR A 158 17.33 7.95 6.81
CA THR A 158 18.00 8.51 7.99
C THR A 158 17.68 7.73 9.26
N ASP A 159 16.43 7.35 9.43
CA ASP A 159 15.97 6.63 10.61
C ASP A 159 16.38 5.17 10.57
N THR A 160 16.80 4.67 11.72
CA THR A 160 17.12 3.26 11.92
C THR A 160 16.12 2.56 12.85
N GLU A 161 15.25 3.33 13.46
CA GLU A 161 14.22 2.83 14.38
C GLU A 161 12.94 3.68 14.25
N TRP A 162 11.79 3.04 14.36
CA TRP A 162 10.48 3.70 14.47
C TRP A 162 9.48 2.79 15.16
N THR A 163 8.33 3.35 15.51
CA THR A 163 7.28 2.65 16.24
C THR A 163 5.96 2.67 15.46
N TYR A 164 5.34 1.50 15.34
CA TYR A 164 3.92 1.39 15.00
C TYR A 164 3.13 1.28 16.29
N LYS A 165 2.19 2.20 16.51
CA LYS A 165 1.32 2.22 17.67
C LYS A 165 -0.11 1.91 17.28
N LYS A 166 -0.82 1.13 18.09
CA LYS A 166 -2.21 0.78 17.82
C LYS A 166 -3.07 2.03 17.60
N ASN A 167 -3.83 2.02 16.51
CA ASN A 167 -4.73 3.11 16.14
C ASN A 167 -6.09 2.90 16.83
N ASP A 168 -6.42 3.73 17.80
CA ASP A 168 -7.68 3.67 18.55
C ASP A 168 -8.91 4.02 17.69
N HIS A 169 -8.71 4.64 16.53
CA HIS A 169 -9.75 4.98 15.56
C HIS A 169 -9.94 3.94 14.46
N TYR A 170 -9.13 2.87 14.46
CA TYR A 170 -9.29 1.80 13.46
C TYR A 170 -10.63 1.08 13.67
N TRP A 171 -11.36 0.85 12.59
CA TRP A 171 -12.71 0.27 12.64
C TRP A 171 -12.73 -1.13 13.28
N ASP A 172 -11.70 -1.93 13.13
CA ASP A 172 -11.56 -3.28 13.69
C ASP A 172 -10.50 -3.35 14.80
N LYS A 173 -10.39 -2.29 15.58
CA LYS A 173 -9.38 -2.16 16.64
C LYS A 173 -9.42 -3.27 17.68
N ASP A 174 -10.59 -3.88 17.92
CA ASP A 174 -10.76 -4.91 18.95
C ASP A 174 -10.10 -6.23 18.56
N THR A 175 -9.85 -6.48 17.27
CA THR A 175 -9.09 -7.64 16.80
C THR A 175 -7.57 -7.42 16.86
N VAL A 176 -7.11 -6.18 16.93
CA VAL A 176 -5.69 -5.81 17.01
C VAL A 176 -5.14 -6.14 18.39
N LYS A 177 -4.29 -7.17 18.48
CA LYS A 177 -3.74 -7.68 19.74
C LYS A 177 -2.57 -6.88 20.27
N LEU A 178 -1.68 -6.44 19.37
CA LEU A 178 -0.47 -5.70 19.73
C LEU A 178 -0.83 -4.24 19.97
N SER A 179 -0.32 -3.66 21.05
CA SER A 179 -0.42 -2.23 21.31
C SER A 179 0.64 -1.42 20.62
N GLU A 180 1.80 -2.04 20.38
CA GLU A 180 3.00 -1.40 19.82
C GLU A 180 3.85 -2.43 19.07
N ILE A 181 4.51 -2.00 17.99
CA ILE A 181 5.52 -2.75 17.25
C ILE A 181 6.72 -1.82 17.04
N LYS A 182 7.86 -2.15 17.65
CA LYS A 182 9.13 -1.43 17.42
C LYS A 182 9.85 -2.05 16.25
N VAL A 183 10.28 -1.21 15.33
CA VAL A 183 11.03 -1.64 14.15
C VAL A 183 12.43 -1.07 14.22
N SER A 184 13.43 -1.92 14.01
CA SER A 184 14.85 -1.53 13.93
C SER A 184 15.45 -2.02 12.62
N VAL A 185 16.21 -1.17 11.94
CA VAL A 185 16.91 -1.51 10.70
C VAL A 185 18.19 -2.25 11.02
N VAL A 186 18.24 -3.53 10.72
CA VAL A 186 19.43 -4.37 10.87
C VAL A 186 19.92 -4.79 9.49
N LYS A 187 21.10 -4.30 9.09
CA LYS A 187 21.62 -4.52 7.73
C LYS A 187 22.07 -5.95 7.47
N GLU A 188 22.63 -6.61 8.47
CA GLU A 188 23.20 -7.96 8.35
C GLU A 188 22.24 -9.01 8.92
N SER A 189 21.81 -9.96 8.09
CA SER A 189 20.89 -11.03 8.51
C SER A 189 21.46 -11.90 9.66
N SER A 190 22.79 -12.05 9.75
CA SER A 190 23.42 -12.76 10.86
C SER A 190 23.28 -12.02 12.19
N THR A 191 23.36 -10.70 12.18
CA THR A 191 23.13 -9.86 13.36
C THR A 191 21.64 -9.94 13.75
N ALA A 192 20.72 -9.85 12.79
CA ALA A 192 19.30 -9.99 13.05
C ALA A 192 18.96 -11.35 13.70
N LEU A 193 19.53 -12.44 13.18
CA LEU A 193 19.35 -13.78 13.76
C LEU A 193 19.86 -13.89 15.21
N ASN A 194 20.99 -13.23 15.52
CA ASN A 194 21.51 -13.21 16.89
C ASN A 194 20.56 -12.42 17.82
N LEU A 195 20.06 -11.26 17.39
CA LEU A 195 19.06 -10.51 18.17
C LEU A 195 17.81 -11.34 18.47
N PHE A 196 17.33 -12.11 17.49
CA PHE A 196 16.21 -13.04 17.69
C PHE A 196 16.55 -14.12 18.72
N LYS A 197 17.72 -14.79 18.58
CA LYS A 197 18.18 -15.85 19.51
C LYS A 197 18.38 -15.35 20.94
N ASP A 198 18.78 -14.10 21.08
CA ASP A 198 19.00 -13.45 22.38
C ASP A 198 17.72 -12.86 22.98
N GLY A 199 16.56 -12.99 22.28
CA GLY A 199 15.27 -12.46 22.73
C GLY A 199 15.18 -10.94 22.67
N GLN A 200 16.02 -10.29 21.86
CA GLN A 200 16.00 -8.83 21.63
C GLN A 200 15.14 -8.45 20.42
N ALA A 201 14.79 -9.42 19.56
CA ALA A 201 13.84 -9.26 18.48
C ALA A 201 12.88 -10.44 18.49
N ASP A 202 11.60 -10.17 18.24
CA ASP A 202 10.54 -11.18 18.21
C ASP A 202 10.35 -11.77 16.80
N ASP A 203 10.70 -11.00 15.75
CA ASP A 203 10.62 -11.39 14.36
C ASP A 203 11.78 -10.81 13.55
N VAL A 204 12.38 -11.63 12.67
CA VAL A 204 13.50 -11.22 11.81
C VAL A 204 13.40 -11.89 10.44
N ILE A 205 13.80 -11.17 9.40
CA ILE A 205 13.82 -11.69 8.04
C ILE A 205 15.18 -12.33 7.75
N LEU A 206 15.17 -13.60 7.35
CA LEU A 206 16.34 -14.31 6.89
C LEU A 206 16.36 -14.43 5.37
N SER A 207 17.55 -14.37 4.77
CA SER A 207 17.75 -14.53 3.34
C SER A 207 18.95 -15.44 3.04
N GLY A 208 19.02 -15.95 1.80
CA GLY A 208 20.16 -16.70 1.29
C GLY A 208 20.47 -17.95 2.10
N GLU A 209 21.76 -18.16 2.39
CA GLU A 209 22.24 -19.34 3.11
C GLU A 209 21.72 -19.44 4.54
N LEU A 210 21.53 -18.32 5.24
CA LEU A 210 20.99 -18.33 6.60
C LEU A 210 19.56 -18.85 6.66
N ALA A 211 18.71 -18.50 5.68
CA ALA A 211 17.38 -19.05 5.58
C ALA A 211 17.40 -20.57 5.37
N GLN A 212 18.30 -21.06 4.50
CA GLN A 212 18.47 -22.50 4.26
C GLN A 212 18.97 -23.26 5.49
N GLN A 213 19.97 -22.71 6.20
CA GLN A 213 20.54 -23.31 7.40
C GLN A 213 19.54 -23.40 8.55
N ASN A 214 18.60 -22.48 8.63
CA ASN A 214 17.57 -22.45 9.68
C ASN A 214 16.22 -23.03 9.23
N ALA A 215 16.11 -23.61 8.03
CA ALA A 215 14.84 -24.12 7.48
C ALA A 215 14.16 -25.21 8.32
N ASN A 216 14.91 -25.89 9.18
CA ASN A 216 14.40 -26.93 10.09
C ASN A 216 14.16 -26.39 11.52
N ASP A 217 14.42 -25.12 11.78
CA ASP A 217 14.13 -24.52 13.08
C ASP A 217 12.61 -24.40 13.26
N PRO A 218 12.02 -24.84 14.38
CA PRO A 218 10.58 -24.72 14.64
C PRO A 218 10.05 -23.27 14.57
N ALA A 219 10.89 -22.28 14.80
CA ALA A 219 10.54 -20.87 14.70
C ALA A 219 10.62 -20.32 13.26
N TYR A 220 11.19 -21.09 12.31
CA TYR A 220 11.31 -20.66 10.92
C TYR A 220 10.00 -20.85 10.16
N THR A 221 9.53 -19.78 9.54
CA THR A 221 8.36 -19.80 8.66
C THR A 221 8.75 -19.32 7.27
N SER A 222 8.28 -20.03 6.25
CA SER A 222 8.47 -19.67 4.84
C SER A 222 7.12 -19.56 4.14
N VAL A 223 6.90 -18.44 3.47
CA VAL A 223 5.66 -18.19 2.71
C VAL A 223 6.01 -18.10 1.21
N LYS A 224 5.25 -18.83 0.39
CA LYS A 224 5.37 -18.71 -1.06
C LYS A 224 4.67 -17.46 -1.55
N GLU A 225 5.38 -16.66 -2.34
CA GLU A 225 4.84 -15.46 -2.97
C GLU A 225 4.73 -15.66 -4.49
N ALA A 226 3.73 -15.03 -5.10
CA ALA A 226 3.59 -14.95 -6.56
C ALA A 226 4.54 -13.88 -7.14
N ARG A 227 5.85 -14.02 -6.87
CA ARG A 227 6.88 -13.07 -7.27
C ARG A 227 8.04 -13.79 -7.96
N THR A 228 8.57 -13.16 -9.01
CA THR A 228 9.79 -13.60 -9.68
C THR A 228 10.88 -12.56 -9.47
N SER A 229 12.03 -12.99 -8.95
CA SER A 229 13.25 -12.16 -8.88
C SER A 229 14.12 -12.45 -10.09
N TYR A 230 14.59 -11.40 -10.78
CA TYR A 230 15.46 -11.53 -11.94
C TYR A 230 16.54 -10.45 -11.93
N ILE A 231 17.60 -10.69 -12.71
CA ILE A 231 18.67 -9.73 -12.95
C ILE A 231 18.45 -9.12 -14.33
N GLU A 232 18.34 -7.80 -14.39
CA GLU A 232 18.27 -7.07 -15.64
C GLU A 232 19.61 -6.43 -15.95
N PHE A 233 20.13 -6.72 -17.15
CA PHE A 233 21.38 -6.13 -17.63
C PHE A 233 21.07 -4.86 -18.42
N ASN A 234 21.71 -3.75 -18.08
CA ASN A 234 21.63 -2.54 -18.89
C ASN A 234 22.34 -2.76 -20.23
N GLN A 235 21.57 -2.83 -21.32
CA GLN A 235 22.08 -3.07 -22.67
C GLN A 235 22.25 -1.79 -23.52
N ARG A 236 22.16 -0.60 -22.92
CA ARG A 236 22.41 0.65 -23.64
C ARG A 236 23.91 0.76 -23.96
N GLU A 237 24.25 1.02 -25.24
CA GLU A 237 25.64 1.05 -25.76
C GLU A 237 26.65 1.88 -24.96
N LYS A 238 26.17 2.92 -24.23
CA LYS A 238 27.02 3.82 -23.45
C LYS A 238 27.47 3.27 -22.09
N THR A 239 27.01 2.11 -21.67
CA THR A 239 27.29 1.54 -20.35
C THR A 239 28.06 0.21 -20.38
N HIS A 240 28.39 -0.32 -21.59
CA HIS A 240 29.25 -1.48 -21.72
C HIS A 240 30.73 -1.11 -21.57
N HIS A 241 31.15 -0.84 -20.35
CA HIS A 241 32.54 -1.06 -19.96
C HIS A 241 32.62 -2.41 -19.21
N SER A 242 32.51 -3.50 -19.94
CA SER A 242 33.00 -4.78 -19.44
C SER A 242 34.52 -4.72 -19.59
N THR A 243 35.23 -4.33 -18.57
CA THR A 243 36.61 -4.74 -18.39
C THR A 243 36.56 -6.21 -17.99
N MET A 244 36.87 -7.09 -18.93
CA MET A 244 37.36 -8.43 -18.62
C MET A 244 38.72 -8.33 -17.91
#